data_ea5d543f1bf44751f31f7f32b71b9ff0
#
_entry.id   ea5d543f1bf44751f31f7f32b71b9ff0
#
_cell.length_a   1.000
_cell.length_b   1.000
_cell.length_c   1.000
_cell.angle_alpha   90.00
_cell.angle_beta   90.00
_cell.angle_gamma   90.00
#
_symmetry.space_group_name_H-M   'P 1'
#
loop_
_entity.id
_entity.type
_entity.pdbx_description
1 polymer ?
#
loop_
_entity_poly.entity_id
_entity_poly.type
_entity_poly.pdbx_seq_one_letter_code
_entity_poly.pdbx_strand_id
1 'polypeptide(L)'
;MPQNEQTEENDNTNFLAEEIESWKDFRYALREESALLFDKMLSECGQNKNYIRAVISKGENYSSESLFMLLVLQQQKMINELIDKLSKWNYTL
;
A
#
# COMPACT_ATOMS: atom_id res chain seq x y z
N MET A 1 15.59 29.39 -0.23
CA MET A 1 14.68 29.74 0.84
C MET A 1 14.33 28.51 1.64
N PRO A 2 14.57 28.53 2.93
CA PRO A 2 14.25 27.35 3.74
C PRO A 2 12.77 26.95 3.68
N GLN A 3 11.91 27.95 3.53
CA GLN A 3 10.48 27.66 3.45
C GLN A 3 10.14 26.80 2.27
N ASN A 4 10.86 26.97 1.17
CA ASN A 4 10.56 26.20 -0.02
C ASN A 4 10.78 24.72 0.21
N GLU A 5 11.81 24.38 0.93
CA GLU A 5 12.10 22.98 1.24
C GLU A 5 10.99 22.35 2.06
N GLN A 6 10.54 23.07 3.07
CA GLN A 6 9.47 22.58 3.92
C GLN A 6 8.19 22.41 3.13
N THR A 7 7.89 23.39 2.28
CA THR A 7 6.70 23.33 1.45
C THR A 7 6.74 22.12 0.56
N GLU A 8 7.90 21.83 -0.02
CA GLU A 8 8.04 20.68 -0.89
C GLU A 8 7.80 19.38 -0.14
N GLU A 9 8.32 19.29 1.06
CA GLU A 9 8.08 18.12 1.88
C GLU A 9 6.60 17.92 2.14
N ASN A 10 5.93 18.99 2.49
CA ASN A 10 4.50 18.93 2.77
C ASN A 10 3.73 18.53 1.53
N ASP A 11 4.09 19.11 0.38
CA ASP A 11 3.40 18.83 -0.87
C ASP A 11 3.60 17.40 -1.31
N ASN A 12 4.77 16.86 -1.05
CA ASN A 12 5.12 15.51 -1.50
C ASN A 12 4.71 14.46 -0.50
N THR A 13 4.09 14.89 0.55
CA THR A 13 4.08 14.14 1.76
C THR A 13 3.51 12.76 1.59
N ASN A 14 2.39 12.62 0.89
CA ASN A 14 1.84 11.28 0.91
C ASN A 14 0.80 11.09 -0.17
N PHE A 15 1.27 10.98 -1.39
CA PHE A 15 0.38 10.67 -2.50
C PHE A 15 -0.29 9.32 -2.30
N LEU A 16 0.38 8.39 -1.61
CA LEU A 16 -0.20 7.09 -1.33
C LEU A 16 -1.40 7.22 -0.41
N ALA A 17 -1.28 8.00 0.65
CA ALA A 17 -2.41 8.21 1.56
C ALA A 17 -3.57 8.86 0.84
N GLU A 18 -3.29 9.83 -0.01
CA GLU A 18 -4.34 10.50 -0.78
C GLU A 18 -5.03 9.53 -1.73
N GLU A 19 -4.25 8.68 -2.36
CA GLU A 19 -4.81 7.69 -3.26
C GLU A 19 -5.71 6.72 -2.49
N ILE A 20 -5.24 6.23 -1.36
CA ILE A 20 -6.02 5.30 -0.53
C ILE A 20 -7.34 5.95 -0.11
N GLU A 21 -7.28 7.20 0.30
CA GLU A 21 -8.49 7.92 0.72
C GLU A 21 -9.50 8.04 -0.43
N SER A 22 -9.01 8.15 -1.64
CA SER A 22 -9.88 8.31 -2.81
C SER A 22 -10.72 7.06 -3.08
N TRP A 23 -10.39 5.93 -2.45
CA TRP A 23 -11.09 4.67 -2.68
C TRP A 23 -12.19 4.41 -1.67
N LYS A 24 -12.53 5.37 -0.84
CA LYS A 24 -13.51 5.14 0.23
C LYS A 24 -14.90 4.83 -0.31
N ASP A 25 -15.29 5.44 -1.43
CA ASP A 25 -16.61 5.17 -1.99
C ASP A 25 -16.70 3.74 -2.53
N PHE A 26 -15.60 3.28 -3.12
CA PHE A 26 -15.50 1.90 -3.57
C PHE A 26 -15.66 0.97 -2.36
N ARG A 27 -15.01 1.32 -1.28
CA ARG A 27 -15.08 0.53 -0.04
C ARG A 27 -16.53 0.41 0.46
N TYR A 28 -17.27 1.49 0.39
CA TYR A 28 -18.67 1.47 0.84
C TYR A 28 -19.54 0.53 0.02
N ALA A 29 -19.17 0.28 -1.20
CA ALA A 29 -19.94 -0.63 -2.06
C ALA A 29 -19.63 -2.09 -1.79
N LEU A 30 -18.60 -2.39 -1.00
CA LEU A 30 -18.22 -3.76 -0.70
C LEU A 30 -19.05 -4.33 0.42
N ARG A 31 -19.23 -5.66 0.42
CA ARG A 31 -19.81 -6.34 1.55
C ARG A 31 -18.86 -6.25 2.74
N GLU A 32 -19.42 -6.43 3.92
CA GLU A 32 -18.68 -6.20 5.15
C GLU A 32 -17.35 -6.98 5.20
N GLU A 33 -17.38 -8.26 4.86
CA GLU A 33 -16.17 -9.06 4.91
C GLU A 33 -15.10 -8.51 3.99
N SER A 34 -15.50 -8.16 2.76
CA SER A 34 -14.57 -7.61 1.80
C SER A 34 -14.09 -6.22 2.21
N ALA A 35 -14.98 -5.43 2.80
CA ALA A 35 -14.62 -4.10 3.25
C ALA A 35 -13.55 -4.15 4.32
N LEU A 36 -13.68 -5.07 5.28
CA LEU A 36 -12.70 -5.22 6.33
C LEU A 36 -11.35 -5.67 5.80
N LEU A 37 -11.38 -6.61 4.85
CA LEU A 37 -10.16 -7.06 4.22
C LEU A 37 -9.51 -5.94 3.42
N PHE A 38 -10.31 -5.17 2.72
CA PHE A 38 -9.87 -4.03 1.95
C PHE A 38 -9.17 -3.01 2.86
N ASP A 39 -9.81 -2.70 4.00
CA ASP A 39 -9.24 -1.77 4.97
C ASP A 39 -7.87 -2.26 5.44
N LYS A 40 -7.76 -3.54 5.73
CA LYS A 40 -6.51 -4.10 6.21
C LYS A 40 -5.42 -4.02 5.16
N MET A 41 -5.75 -4.38 3.93
CA MET A 41 -4.79 -4.34 2.83
C MET A 41 -4.24 -2.93 2.63
N LEU A 42 -5.14 -1.96 2.57
CA LEU A 42 -4.72 -0.59 2.31
C LEU A 42 -3.99 0.01 3.49
N SER A 43 -4.41 -0.33 4.71
CA SER A 43 -3.75 0.17 5.89
C SER A 43 -2.30 -0.32 5.96
N GLU A 44 -2.07 -1.60 5.72
CA GLU A 44 -0.73 -2.14 5.74
C GLU A 44 0.14 -1.54 4.65
N CYS A 45 -0.43 -1.37 3.47
CA CYS A 45 0.28 -0.76 2.36
C CYS A 45 0.63 0.70 2.67
N GLY A 46 -0.32 1.44 3.21
CA GLY A 46 -0.16 2.87 3.44
C GLY A 46 0.80 3.22 4.56
N GLN A 47 1.11 2.28 5.44
CA GLN A 47 2.03 2.52 6.54
C GLN A 47 3.47 2.18 6.19
N ASN A 48 3.71 1.61 5.04
CA ASN A 48 5.05 1.20 4.63
C ASN A 48 5.80 2.39 4.05
N LYS A 49 6.84 2.83 4.73
CA LYS A 49 7.59 4.02 4.32
C LYS A 49 8.25 3.86 2.95
N ASN A 50 8.70 2.66 2.65
CA ASN A 50 9.32 2.40 1.35
C ASN A 50 8.28 2.51 0.23
N TYR A 51 7.06 2.06 0.50
CA TYR A 51 5.97 2.16 -0.46
C TYR A 51 5.62 3.62 -0.70
N ILE A 52 5.55 4.41 0.36
CA ILE A 52 5.25 5.84 0.23
C ILE A 52 6.27 6.51 -0.67
N ARG A 53 7.56 6.21 -0.47
CA ARG A 53 8.62 6.77 -1.30
C ARG A 53 8.51 6.32 -2.75
N ALA A 54 8.14 5.06 -2.96
CA ALA A 54 8.01 4.52 -4.31
C ALA A 54 6.92 5.27 -5.08
N VAL A 55 5.81 5.57 -4.41
CA VAL A 55 4.72 6.31 -5.06
C VAL A 55 5.18 7.71 -5.44
N ILE A 56 5.90 8.36 -4.54
CA ILE A 56 6.44 9.69 -4.83
C ILE A 56 7.39 9.64 -6.03
N SER A 57 8.23 8.62 -6.08
CA SER A 57 9.18 8.46 -7.18
C SER A 57 8.50 8.26 -8.52
N LYS A 58 7.39 7.53 -8.54
CA LYS A 58 6.67 7.29 -9.78
C LYS A 58 5.93 8.53 -10.23
N GLY A 59 5.46 9.34 -9.29
CA GLY A 59 4.81 10.59 -9.60
C GLY A 59 3.35 10.59 -9.26
N GLU A 60 2.86 11.77 -8.92
CA GLU A 60 1.50 11.95 -8.44
C GLU A 60 0.46 11.46 -9.44
N ASN A 61 0.71 11.67 -10.72
CA ASN A 61 -0.25 11.31 -11.75
C ASN A 61 -0.43 9.80 -11.90
N TYR A 62 0.43 9.01 -11.27
CA TYR A 62 0.41 7.57 -11.39
C TYR A 62 0.16 6.89 -10.05
N SER A 63 -0.51 7.60 -9.14
CA SER A 63 -0.69 7.06 -7.79
C SER A 63 -1.57 5.82 -7.77
N SER A 64 -2.58 5.75 -8.62
CA SER A 64 -3.42 4.55 -8.70
C SER A 64 -2.63 3.34 -9.18
N GLU A 65 -1.87 3.52 -10.25
CA GLU A 65 -1.05 2.44 -10.78
C GLU A 65 -0.03 1.99 -9.76
N SER A 66 0.58 2.95 -9.08
CA SER A 66 1.55 2.64 -8.05
C SER A 66 0.92 1.85 -6.91
N LEU A 67 -0.27 2.26 -6.48
CA LEU A 67 -0.97 1.53 -5.43
C LEU A 67 -1.24 0.10 -5.83
N PHE A 68 -1.76 -0.10 -7.04
CA PHE A 68 -2.05 -1.45 -7.50
C PHE A 68 -0.80 -2.32 -7.56
N MET A 69 0.30 -1.75 -8.04
CA MET A 69 1.55 -2.50 -8.10
C MET A 69 2.06 -2.85 -6.71
N LEU A 70 1.92 -1.92 -5.77
CA LEU A 70 2.36 -2.17 -4.41
C LEU A 70 1.51 -3.23 -3.73
N LEU A 71 0.22 -3.26 -4.00
CA LEU A 71 -0.66 -4.30 -3.46
C LEU A 71 -0.27 -5.67 -4.01
N VAL A 72 0.06 -5.74 -5.30
CA VAL A 72 0.52 -6.99 -5.90
C VAL A 72 1.85 -7.42 -5.26
N LEU A 73 2.76 -6.49 -5.08
CA LEU A 73 4.05 -6.77 -4.46
C LEU A 73 3.87 -7.27 -3.04
N GLN A 74 3.00 -6.63 -2.28
CA GLN A 74 2.70 -7.03 -0.92
C GLN A 74 2.13 -8.43 -0.87
N GLN A 75 1.22 -8.74 -1.78
CA GLN A 75 0.63 -10.08 -1.85
C GLN A 75 1.68 -11.12 -2.20
N GLN A 76 2.59 -10.80 -3.13
CA GLN A 76 3.65 -11.74 -3.49
C GLN A 76 4.54 -12.02 -2.29
N LYS A 77 4.83 -11.00 -1.51
CA LYS A 77 5.62 -11.18 -0.30
C LYS A 77 4.93 -12.12 0.68
N MET A 78 3.63 -11.92 0.87
CA MET A 78 2.86 -12.77 1.78
C MET A 78 2.77 -14.20 1.28
N ILE A 79 2.64 -14.38 -0.03
CA ILE A 79 2.62 -15.70 -0.64
C ILE A 79 3.96 -16.40 -0.38
N ASN A 80 5.06 -15.70 -0.58
CA ASN A 80 6.38 -16.27 -0.36
C ASN A 80 6.56 -16.68 1.10
N GLU A 81 6.10 -15.84 2.01
CA GLU A 81 6.19 -16.17 3.44
C GLU A 81 5.36 -17.39 3.79
N LEU A 82 4.19 -17.49 3.19
CA LEU A 82 3.32 -18.64 3.44
C LEU A 82 3.94 -19.92 2.89
N ILE A 83 4.50 -19.86 1.70
CA ILE A 83 5.16 -21.01 1.09
C ILE A 83 6.32 -21.46 1.99
N ASP A 84 7.09 -20.51 2.51
CA ASP A 84 8.21 -20.83 3.39
C ASP A 84 7.73 -21.53 4.66
N LYS A 85 6.65 -21.03 5.24
CA LYS A 85 6.09 -21.65 6.44
C LYS A 85 5.58 -23.06 6.16
N LEU A 86 4.93 -23.25 5.03
CA LEU A 86 4.44 -24.56 4.66
C LEU A 86 5.57 -25.55 4.42
N SER A 87 6.65 -25.10 3.82
CA SER A 87 7.82 -25.95 3.61
C SER A 87 8.41 -26.44 4.93
N LYS A 88 8.52 -25.51 5.89
CA LYS A 88 9.05 -25.87 7.20
C LYS A 88 8.13 -26.84 7.92
N TRP A 89 6.84 -26.63 7.74
CA TRP A 89 5.85 -27.48 8.38
C TRP A 89 5.95 -28.91 7.82
N ASN A 90 6.10 -29.03 6.52
CA ASN A 90 6.24 -30.32 5.86
C ASN A 90 7.46 -31.08 6.35
N TYR A 91 8.53 -30.36 6.62
CA TYR A 91 9.74 -31.01 7.16
C TYR A 91 9.49 -31.61 8.51
N THR A 92 8.62 -31.03 9.29
CA THR A 92 8.32 -31.52 10.62
C THR A 92 7.44 -32.76 10.60
N LEU A 93 6.69 -32.93 9.57
CA LEU A 93 5.83 -34.08 9.42
C LEU A 93 6.61 -35.29 8.96
#